data_0e09c09af303acbd345fc55149c6fd88
#
_entry.id   0e09c09af303acbd345fc55149c6fd88
#
_cell.length_a   1.000
_cell.length_b   1.000
_cell.length_c   1.000
_cell.angle_alpha   90.00
_cell.angle_beta   90.00
_cell.angle_gamma   90.00
#
_symmetry.space_group_name_H-M   'P 1'
#
loop_
_entity.id
_entity.type
_entity.pdbx_description
1 polymer ?
#
loop_
_entity_poly.entity_id
_entity_poly.type
_entity_poly.pdbx_seq_one_letter_code
_entity_poly.pdbx_strand_id
1 'polypeptide(L)'
;LSMFPYPSGNLHMGHVRNYVITDLVARYQKLNGKNVLHPMGWDAFGLPAENAAIERGIDPNKWTRDNIKHMKNQLKLLGLSVDWEKEFATCDKSYYIWTQKLFLDLFNSGLVYQKKSEVNWDPIDNTVLANEQVDSEGKSWRSGALVEKKKLKQWYLKITDYAEELINDLKILESWPERVK
;
A
#
# COMPACT_ATOMS: atom_id res chain seq x y z
N LEU A 1 -8.76 3.87 -12.29
CA LEU A 1 -7.51 3.96 -11.52
C LEU A 1 -6.94 2.57 -11.32
N SER A 2 -5.70 2.34 -11.74
CA SER A 2 -4.96 1.11 -11.40
C SER A 2 -4.30 1.24 -10.03
N MET A 3 -3.99 0.11 -9.41
CA MET A 3 -3.21 0.07 -8.18
C MET A 3 -1.82 0.64 -8.42
N PHE A 4 -1.37 1.56 -7.57
CA PHE A 4 -0.06 2.18 -7.70
C PHE A 4 1.07 1.21 -7.39
N PRO A 5 2.23 1.30 -8.08
CA PRO A 5 3.36 0.46 -7.78
C PRO A 5 4.04 0.88 -6.48
N TYR A 6 4.59 -0.10 -5.77
CA TYR A 6 5.55 0.16 -4.71
C TYR A 6 6.96 0.31 -5.32
N PRO A 7 7.68 1.42 -5.06
CA PRO A 7 8.96 1.70 -5.71
C PRO A 7 10.11 0.91 -5.07
N SER A 8 10.25 -0.37 -5.43
CA SER A 8 11.21 -1.30 -4.83
C SER A 8 12.27 -1.85 -5.80
N GLY A 9 12.34 -1.33 -7.03
CA GLY A 9 13.33 -1.79 -8.01
C GLY A 9 12.84 -1.74 -9.46
N ASN A 10 12.95 -2.85 -10.19
CA ASN A 10 12.52 -2.93 -11.58
C ASN A 10 11.02 -3.24 -11.71
N LEU A 11 10.43 -2.78 -12.83
CA LEU A 11 9.14 -3.29 -13.25
C LEU A 11 9.23 -4.78 -13.61
N HIS A 12 8.16 -5.50 -13.38
CA HIS A 12 7.97 -6.88 -13.83
C HIS A 12 6.69 -7.01 -14.65
N MET A 13 6.47 -8.17 -15.26
CA MET A 13 5.32 -8.40 -16.15
C MET A 13 3.96 -8.16 -15.48
N GLY A 14 3.84 -8.35 -14.17
CA GLY A 14 2.63 -8.00 -13.41
C GLY A 14 2.31 -6.50 -13.47
N HIS A 15 3.32 -5.65 -13.36
CA HIS A 15 3.17 -4.20 -13.53
C HIS A 15 2.75 -3.86 -14.97
N VAL A 16 3.43 -4.46 -15.97
CA VAL A 16 3.11 -4.23 -17.40
C VAL A 16 1.65 -4.58 -17.67
N ARG A 17 1.20 -5.77 -17.26
CA ARG A 17 -0.18 -6.21 -17.43
C ARG A 17 -1.18 -5.22 -16.81
N ASN A 18 -0.95 -4.82 -15.56
CA ASN A 18 -1.85 -3.92 -14.83
C ASN A 18 -1.97 -2.55 -15.50
N TYR A 19 -0.84 -1.94 -15.86
CA TYR A 19 -0.85 -0.56 -16.39
C TYR A 19 -1.23 -0.48 -17.85
N VAL A 20 -0.86 -1.46 -18.68
CA VAL A 20 -1.25 -1.49 -20.09
C VAL A 20 -2.77 -1.67 -20.26
N ILE A 21 -3.40 -2.54 -19.45
CA ILE A 21 -4.86 -2.71 -19.49
C ILE A 21 -5.57 -1.41 -19.11
N THR A 22 -5.11 -0.74 -18.04
CA THR A 22 -5.71 0.52 -17.60
C THR A 22 -5.47 1.63 -18.62
N ASP A 23 -4.30 1.69 -19.24
CA ASP A 23 -3.95 2.64 -20.29
C ASP A 23 -4.83 2.45 -21.53
N LEU A 24 -5.08 1.21 -21.92
CA LEU A 24 -6.00 0.91 -23.02
C LEU A 24 -7.40 1.49 -22.75
N VAL A 25 -7.93 1.27 -21.55
CA VAL A 25 -9.25 1.83 -21.15
C VAL A 25 -9.22 3.36 -21.16
N ALA A 26 -8.16 3.98 -20.64
CA ALA A 26 -8.01 5.43 -20.63
C ALA A 26 -8.00 6.02 -22.06
N ARG A 27 -7.23 5.42 -22.97
CA ARG A 27 -7.17 5.82 -24.39
C ARG A 27 -8.51 5.64 -25.07
N TYR A 28 -9.18 4.51 -24.89
CA TYR A 28 -10.50 4.25 -25.45
C TYR A 28 -11.52 5.30 -25.01
N GLN A 29 -11.56 5.63 -23.72
CA GLN A 29 -12.49 6.64 -23.22
C GLN A 29 -12.17 8.05 -23.75
N LYS A 30 -10.88 8.42 -23.89
CA LYS A 30 -10.47 9.67 -24.54
C LYS A 30 -10.91 9.73 -26.00
N LEU A 31 -10.76 8.65 -26.76
CA LEU A 31 -11.24 8.57 -28.15
C LEU A 31 -12.76 8.71 -28.26
N ASN A 32 -13.50 8.29 -27.25
CA ASN A 32 -14.94 8.49 -27.14
C ASN A 32 -15.34 9.90 -26.62
N GLY A 33 -14.41 10.85 -26.63
CA GLY A 33 -14.66 12.24 -26.23
C GLY A 33 -14.81 12.48 -24.74
N LYS A 34 -14.43 11.52 -23.89
CA LYS A 34 -14.50 11.69 -22.44
C LYS A 34 -13.29 12.43 -21.89
N ASN A 35 -13.52 13.27 -20.89
CA ASN A 35 -12.43 13.85 -20.09
C ASN A 35 -11.94 12.78 -19.10
N VAL A 36 -10.70 12.32 -19.29
CA VAL A 36 -10.13 11.20 -18.54
C VAL A 36 -8.96 11.66 -17.70
N LEU A 37 -9.04 11.51 -16.38
CA LEU A 37 -7.95 11.65 -15.45
C LEU A 37 -7.23 10.30 -15.31
N HIS A 38 -5.97 10.22 -15.78
CA HIS A 38 -5.14 9.01 -15.74
C HIS A 38 -3.80 9.29 -15.04
N PRO A 39 -3.80 9.49 -13.71
CA PRO A 39 -2.59 9.81 -12.97
C PRO A 39 -1.74 8.58 -12.69
N MET A 40 -0.47 8.82 -12.29
CA MET A 40 0.40 7.84 -11.65
C MET A 40 0.67 8.25 -10.21
N GLY A 41 0.55 7.28 -9.30
CA GLY A 41 0.95 7.41 -7.91
C GLY A 41 2.00 6.38 -7.55
N TRP A 42 2.74 6.65 -6.48
CA TRP A 42 3.74 5.74 -5.91
C TRP A 42 3.32 5.39 -4.49
N ASP A 43 3.07 4.11 -4.25
CA ASP A 43 2.85 3.60 -2.89
C ASP A 43 4.21 3.50 -2.19
N ALA A 44 4.59 4.57 -1.49
CA ALA A 44 5.97 4.84 -1.13
C ALA A 44 6.23 4.86 0.39
N PHE A 45 5.28 4.42 1.19
CA PHE A 45 5.47 4.17 2.63
C PHE A 45 5.73 2.70 2.93
N GLY A 46 6.39 2.45 4.04
CA GLY A 46 6.46 1.14 4.66
C GLY A 46 7.86 0.58 4.84
N LEU A 47 7.92 -0.48 5.64
CA LEU A 47 9.13 -1.19 6.06
C LEU A 47 10.02 -1.70 4.92
N PRO A 48 9.50 -2.15 3.74
CA PRO A 48 10.40 -2.64 2.69
C PRO A 48 11.44 -1.62 2.23
N ALA A 49 11.06 -0.34 2.13
CA ALA A 49 12.01 0.72 1.78
C ALA A 49 13.01 0.99 2.91
N GLU A 50 12.54 1.00 4.15
CA GLU A 50 13.39 1.22 5.34
C GLU A 50 14.41 0.10 5.48
N ASN A 51 14.01 -1.16 5.35
CA ASN A 51 14.91 -2.30 5.48
C ASN A 51 15.93 -2.35 4.35
N ALA A 52 15.51 -2.12 3.09
CA ALA A 52 16.44 -2.06 1.97
C ALA A 52 17.47 -0.93 2.16
N ALA A 53 17.05 0.19 2.75
CA ALA A 53 17.94 1.30 3.05
C ALA A 53 18.93 0.94 4.18
N ILE A 54 18.48 0.26 5.23
CA ILE A 54 19.33 -0.23 6.33
C ILE A 54 20.38 -1.21 5.81
N GLU A 55 19.96 -2.24 5.05
CA GLU A 55 20.85 -3.26 4.46
C GLU A 55 21.94 -2.64 3.58
N ARG A 56 21.66 -1.53 2.92
CA ARG A 56 22.56 -0.86 1.98
C ARG A 56 23.27 0.36 2.56
N GLY A 57 22.97 0.72 3.81
CA GLY A 57 23.54 1.87 4.48
C GLY A 57 23.20 3.21 3.81
N ILE A 58 22.00 3.34 3.24
CA ILE A 58 21.51 4.55 2.56
C ILE A 58 20.26 5.11 3.23
N ASP A 59 19.98 6.38 2.99
CA ASP A 59 18.77 7.04 3.48
C ASP A 59 17.49 6.47 2.80
N PRO A 60 16.43 6.12 3.54
CA PRO A 60 15.19 5.56 2.97
C PRO A 60 14.52 6.49 1.95
N ASN A 61 14.54 7.80 2.18
CA ASN A 61 13.98 8.76 1.22
C ASN A 61 14.76 8.76 -0.09
N LYS A 62 16.10 8.75 0.00
CA LYS A 62 16.94 8.66 -1.19
C LYS A 62 16.67 7.37 -1.97
N TRP A 63 16.64 6.22 -1.28
CA TRP A 63 16.30 4.92 -1.88
C TRP A 63 14.97 4.96 -2.63
N THR A 64 13.92 5.45 -1.97
CA THR A 64 12.57 5.54 -2.52
C THR A 64 12.54 6.44 -3.75
N ARG A 65 13.16 7.63 -3.70
CA ARG A 65 13.19 8.58 -4.83
C ARG A 65 13.97 8.04 -6.02
N ASP A 66 15.08 7.36 -5.79
CA ASP A 66 15.87 6.73 -6.85
C ASP A 66 15.07 5.62 -7.55
N ASN A 67 14.35 4.80 -6.81
CA ASN A 67 13.47 3.77 -7.38
C ASN A 67 12.28 4.37 -8.13
N ILE A 68 11.63 5.40 -7.61
CA ILE A 68 10.56 6.13 -8.33
C ILE A 68 11.09 6.62 -9.69
N LYS A 69 12.23 7.28 -9.70
CA LYS A 69 12.85 7.79 -10.93
C LYS A 69 13.14 6.66 -11.92
N HIS A 70 13.68 5.55 -11.43
CA HIS A 70 14.00 4.38 -12.24
C HIS A 70 12.75 3.76 -12.86
N MET A 71 11.75 3.41 -12.04
CA MET A 71 10.50 2.81 -12.51
C MET A 71 9.71 3.75 -13.43
N LYS A 72 9.72 5.07 -13.15
CA LYS A 72 9.11 6.08 -14.03
C LYS A 72 9.71 6.05 -15.43
N ASN A 73 11.04 5.94 -15.54
CA ASN A 73 11.70 5.82 -16.84
C ASN A 73 11.26 4.54 -17.57
N GLN A 74 11.17 3.41 -16.87
CA GLN A 74 10.68 2.16 -17.45
C GLN A 74 9.21 2.28 -17.92
N LEU A 75 8.32 2.90 -17.12
CA LEU A 75 6.92 3.13 -17.50
C LEU A 75 6.79 4.05 -18.72
N LYS A 76 7.65 5.06 -18.84
CA LYS A 76 7.69 5.92 -20.03
C LYS A 76 8.11 5.19 -21.28
N LEU A 77 9.03 4.23 -21.19
CA LEU A 77 9.43 3.37 -22.32
C LEU A 77 8.28 2.50 -22.83
N LEU A 78 7.32 2.14 -21.97
CA LEU A 78 6.10 1.41 -22.38
C LEU A 78 5.12 2.30 -23.18
N GLY A 79 5.34 3.60 -23.27
CA GLY A 79 4.49 4.52 -24.01
C GLY A 79 3.10 4.74 -23.40
N LEU A 80 2.93 4.57 -22.09
CA LEU A 80 1.66 4.76 -21.40
C LEU A 80 1.20 6.23 -21.46
N SER A 81 -0.10 6.45 -21.64
CA SER A 81 -0.74 7.77 -21.71
C SER A 81 -1.06 8.37 -20.34
N VAL A 82 -0.16 8.17 -19.39
CA VAL A 82 -0.28 8.69 -18.04
C VAL A 82 -0.12 10.22 -18.02
N ASP A 83 -0.95 10.87 -17.24
CA ASP A 83 -0.82 12.30 -16.93
C ASP A 83 0.27 12.51 -15.86
N TRP A 84 1.51 12.62 -16.31
CA TRP A 84 2.69 12.76 -15.45
C TRP A 84 2.74 14.08 -14.67
N GLU A 85 1.94 15.08 -15.03
CA GLU A 85 1.78 16.30 -14.25
C GLU A 85 0.93 16.11 -12.99
N LYS A 86 0.16 15.02 -12.97
CA LYS A 86 -0.66 14.58 -11.83
C LYS A 86 0.01 13.46 -11.02
N GLU A 87 1.30 13.27 -11.21
CA GLU A 87 2.08 12.30 -10.44
C GLU A 87 2.22 12.71 -8.97
N PHE A 88 2.16 11.73 -8.07
CA PHE A 88 2.37 11.93 -6.64
C PHE A 88 2.97 10.70 -5.96
N ALA A 89 3.54 10.88 -4.78
CA ALA A 89 3.98 9.78 -3.91
C ALA A 89 3.26 9.85 -2.56
N THR A 90 2.85 8.70 -2.04
CA THR A 90 2.12 8.64 -0.76
C THR A 90 2.96 9.10 0.42
N CYS A 91 4.30 9.08 0.30
CA CYS A 91 5.24 9.61 1.29
C CYS A 91 5.43 11.13 1.22
N ASP A 92 4.83 11.83 0.25
CA ASP A 92 4.88 13.29 0.19
C ASP A 92 3.99 13.92 1.27
N LYS A 93 4.48 14.99 1.91
CA LYS A 93 3.73 15.73 2.93
C LYS A 93 2.38 16.22 2.40
N SER A 94 2.34 16.67 1.16
CA SER A 94 1.11 17.10 0.48
C SER A 94 0.07 15.99 0.34
N TYR A 95 0.50 14.73 0.35
CA TYR A 95 -0.39 13.58 0.31
C TYR A 95 -0.74 13.06 1.71
N TYR A 96 0.26 12.73 2.55
CA TYR A 96 -0.04 12.04 3.81
C TYR A 96 -0.75 12.92 4.84
N ILE A 97 -0.77 14.24 4.67
CA ILE A 97 -1.59 15.14 5.50
C ILE A 97 -3.08 14.75 5.46
N TRP A 98 -3.57 14.24 4.33
CA TRP A 98 -4.95 13.77 4.18
C TRP A 98 -5.19 12.44 4.91
N THR A 99 -4.20 11.55 4.92
CA THR A 99 -4.24 10.33 5.74
C THR A 99 -4.28 10.66 7.23
N GLN A 100 -3.49 11.65 7.67
CA GLN A 100 -3.52 12.14 9.04
C GLN A 100 -4.88 12.76 9.39
N LYS A 101 -5.46 13.54 8.47
CA LYS A 101 -6.80 14.09 8.66
C LYS A 101 -7.84 12.99 8.80
N LEU A 102 -7.83 11.99 7.93
CA LEU A 102 -8.74 10.85 8.01
C LEU A 102 -8.60 10.12 9.36
N PHE A 103 -7.37 9.91 9.83
CA PHE A 103 -7.15 9.32 11.16
C PHE A 103 -7.81 10.15 12.28
N LEU A 104 -7.67 11.48 12.23
CA LEU A 104 -8.30 12.37 13.21
C LEU A 104 -9.83 12.35 13.12
N ASP A 105 -10.39 12.28 11.92
CA ASP A 105 -11.84 12.17 11.73
C ASP A 105 -12.37 10.86 12.32
N LEU A 106 -11.69 9.73 12.09
CA LEU A 106 -12.02 8.44 12.69
C LEU A 106 -11.86 8.44 14.22
N PHE A 107 -10.80 9.08 14.73
CA PHE A 107 -10.59 9.22 16.17
C PHE A 107 -11.71 10.05 16.83
N ASN A 108 -12.06 11.18 16.24
CA ASN A 108 -13.14 12.06 16.75
C ASN A 108 -14.51 11.37 16.67
N SER A 109 -14.70 10.45 15.73
CA SER A 109 -15.91 9.63 15.61
C SER A 109 -15.93 8.43 16.57
N GLY A 110 -14.91 8.27 17.42
CA GLY A 110 -14.82 7.18 18.39
C GLY A 110 -14.51 5.80 17.78
N LEU A 111 -14.10 5.78 16.50
CA LEU A 111 -13.77 4.54 15.78
C LEU A 111 -12.31 4.10 15.97
N VAL A 112 -11.48 4.92 16.63
CA VAL A 112 -10.08 4.62 16.92
C VAL A 112 -9.86 4.61 18.42
N TYR A 113 -9.11 3.63 18.90
CA TYR A 113 -8.75 3.52 20.32
C TYR A 113 -7.34 3.01 20.51
N GLN A 114 -6.79 3.18 21.71
CA GLN A 114 -5.49 2.63 22.08
C GLN A 114 -5.66 1.47 23.07
N LYS A 115 -4.92 0.41 22.86
CA LYS A 115 -4.88 -0.75 23.75
C LYS A 115 -3.47 -1.27 23.88
N LYS A 116 -3.09 -1.70 25.09
CA LYS A 116 -1.90 -2.54 25.25
C LYS A 116 -2.28 -3.95 24.86
N SER A 117 -1.58 -4.48 23.85
CA SER A 117 -1.75 -5.86 23.41
C SER A 117 -0.41 -6.53 23.24
N GLU A 118 -0.43 -7.84 23.32
CA GLU A 118 0.71 -8.66 22.96
C GLU A 118 0.80 -8.72 21.43
N VAL A 119 1.99 -8.46 20.92
CA VAL A 119 2.30 -8.46 19.50
C VAL A 119 3.48 -9.37 19.22
N ASN A 120 3.55 -9.89 18.01
CA ASN A 120 4.73 -10.57 17.53
C ASN A 120 5.79 -9.53 17.19
N TRP A 121 6.96 -9.65 17.79
CA TRP A 121 8.06 -8.73 17.61
C TRP A 121 9.26 -9.42 16.95
N ASP A 122 9.72 -8.83 15.86
CA ASP A 122 10.96 -9.23 15.22
C ASP A 122 12.13 -8.44 15.85
N PRO A 123 13.06 -9.11 16.56
CA PRO A 123 14.16 -8.43 17.25
C PRO A 123 15.26 -7.96 16.29
N ILE A 124 15.34 -8.49 15.08
CA ILE A 124 16.32 -8.09 14.06
C ILE A 124 15.80 -6.89 13.30
N ASP A 125 14.59 -6.98 12.75
CA ASP A 125 13.97 -5.89 11.98
C ASP A 125 13.36 -4.79 12.87
N ASN A 126 13.35 -5.00 14.21
CA ASN A 126 12.77 -4.07 15.19
C ASN A 126 11.34 -3.65 14.84
N THR A 127 10.50 -4.60 14.45
CA THR A 127 9.14 -4.33 13.98
C THR A 127 8.12 -5.31 14.52
N VAL A 128 6.84 -4.89 14.45
CA VAL A 128 5.70 -5.76 14.76
C VAL A 128 5.33 -6.57 13.52
N LEU A 129 5.07 -7.85 13.73
CA LEU A 129 4.63 -8.79 12.70
C LEU A 129 3.16 -9.16 12.88
N ALA A 130 2.43 -9.22 11.77
CA ALA A 130 1.12 -9.87 11.73
C ALA A 130 1.28 -11.41 11.91
N ASN A 131 0.21 -12.09 12.29
CA ASN A 131 0.28 -13.53 12.53
C ASN A 131 0.71 -14.31 11.27
N GLU A 132 0.28 -13.86 10.10
CA GLU A 132 0.60 -14.45 8.80
C GLU A 132 2.07 -14.27 8.41
N GLN A 133 2.79 -13.40 9.12
CA GLN A 133 4.21 -13.13 8.90
C GLN A 133 5.13 -13.95 9.82
N VAL A 134 4.54 -14.82 10.62
CA VAL A 134 5.25 -15.77 11.50
C VAL A 134 5.02 -17.17 10.97
N ASP A 135 6.10 -17.89 10.72
CA ASP A 135 6.01 -19.25 10.20
C ASP A 135 5.62 -20.27 11.30
N SER A 136 5.49 -21.53 10.90
CA SER A 136 5.12 -22.63 11.81
C SER A 136 6.17 -22.93 12.88
N GLU A 137 7.41 -22.46 12.69
CA GLU A 137 8.51 -22.59 13.66
C GLU A 137 8.62 -21.38 14.61
N GLY A 138 7.72 -20.41 14.48
CA GLY A 138 7.73 -19.17 15.26
C GLY A 138 8.78 -18.17 14.82
N LYS A 139 9.22 -18.24 13.56
CA LYS A 139 10.21 -17.34 13.00
C LYS A 139 9.56 -16.26 12.10
N SER A 140 10.20 -15.10 12.05
CA SER A 140 9.86 -14.05 11.09
C SER A 140 10.08 -14.53 9.65
N TRP A 141 9.09 -14.40 8.80
CA TRP A 141 9.16 -14.74 7.39
C TRP A 141 10.24 -13.94 6.62
N ARG A 142 10.69 -12.82 7.19
CA ARG A 142 11.65 -11.91 6.57
C ARG A 142 13.06 -12.11 7.11
N SER A 143 13.25 -11.88 8.40
CA SER A 143 14.56 -11.92 9.03
C SER A 143 15.02 -13.34 9.39
N GLY A 144 14.07 -14.30 9.47
CA GLY A 144 14.33 -15.64 9.98
C GLY A 144 14.55 -15.68 11.50
N ALA A 145 14.45 -14.54 12.21
CA ALA A 145 14.63 -14.46 13.65
C ALA A 145 13.47 -15.13 14.39
N LEU A 146 13.75 -15.74 15.53
CA LEU A 146 12.72 -16.19 16.44
C LEU A 146 11.91 -14.99 16.95
N VAL A 147 10.59 -15.05 16.78
CA VAL A 147 9.68 -13.97 17.15
C VAL A 147 9.51 -13.90 18.65
N GLU A 148 9.61 -12.71 19.21
CA GLU A 148 9.35 -12.43 20.61
C GLU A 148 7.93 -11.93 20.82
N LYS A 149 7.35 -12.19 22.00
CA LYS A 149 6.08 -11.59 22.41
C LYS A 149 6.34 -10.32 23.22
N LYS A 150 5.89 -9.17 22.70
CA LYS A 150 6.01 -7.88 23.40
C LYS A 150 4.65 -7.26 23.66
N LYS A 151 4.48 -6.65 24.84
CA LYS A 151 3.29 -5.86 25.16
C LYS A 151 3.53 -4.41 24.77
N LEU A 152 2.92 -3.99 23.66
CA LEU A 152 3.01 -2.63 23.15
C LEU A 152 1.65 -1.94 23.18
N LYS A 153 1.66 -0.61 23.40
CA LYS A 153 0.48 0.23 23.26
C LYS A 153 0.32 0.56 21.77
N GLN A 154 -0.77 0.07 21.18
CA GLN A 154 -1.05 0.19 19.74
C GLN A 154 -2.38 0.90 19.50
N TRP A 155 -2.53 1.48 18.33
CA TRP A 155 -3.79 1.99 17.82
C TRP A 155 -4.58 0.89 17.15
N TYR A 156 -5.89 0.90 17.36
CA TYR A 156 -6.84 -0.04 16.79
C TYR A 156 -8.02 0.71 16.18
N LEU A 157 -8.53 0.18 15.08
CA LEU A 157 -9.81 0.57 14.48
C LEU A 157 -10.88 -0.43 14.93
N LYS A 158 -12.08 0.06 15.24
CA LYS A 158 -13.23 -0.77 15.64
C LYS A 158 -13.91 -1.44 14.43
N ILE A 159 -13.15 -2.14 13.62
CA ILE A 159 -13.66 -2.75 12.38
C ILE A 159 -14.72 -3.81 12.65
N THR A 160 -14.67 -4.50 13.78
CA THR A 160 -15.62 -5.56 14.14
C THR A 160 -17.01 -5.03 14.46
N ASP A 161 -17.16 -3.74 14.77
CA ASP A 161 -18.47 -3.12 15.00
C ASP A 161 -19.34 -3.09 13.73
N TYR A 162 -18.73 -3.25 12.56
CA TYR A 162 -19.37 -3.26 11.24
C TYR A 162 -19.48 -4.66 10.62
N ALA A 163 -19.10 -5.73 11.33
CA ALA A 163 -19.01 -7.07 10.74
C ALA A 163 -20.35 -7.57 10.19
N GLU A 164 -21.44 -7.43 10.95
CA GLU A 164 -22.76 -7.87 10.50
C GLU A 164 -23.30 -7.04 9.32
N GLU A 165 -23.09 -5.71 9.37
CA GLU A 165 -23.49 -4.80 8.28
C GLU A 165 -22.75 -5.18 6.99
N LEU A 166 -21.42 -5.35 7.04
CA LEU A 166 -20.61 -5.75 5.90
C LEU A 166 -21.03 -7.09 5.30
N ILE A 167 -21.36 -8.09 6.13
CA ILE A 167 -21.88 -9.39 5.65
C ILE A 167 -23.22 -9.21 4.93
N ASN A 168 -24.10 -8.42 5.49
CA ASN A 168 -25.39 -8.15 4.87
C ASN A 168 -25.27 -7.40 3.55
N ASP A 169 -24.33 -6.46 3.48
CA ASP A 169 -24.09 -5.60 2.31
C ASP A 169 -23.39 -6.33 1.16
N LEU A 170 -22.82 -7.50 1.38
CA LEU A 170 -22.34 -8.35 0.28
C LEU A 170 -23.42 -8.61 -0.77
N LYS A 171 -24.68 -8.61 -0.38
CA LYS A 171 -25.84 -8.79 -1.28
C LYS A 171 -26.01 -7.65 -2.28
N ILE A 172 -25.50 -6.44 -1.95
CA ILE A 172 -25.57 -5.25 -2.81
C ILE A 172 -24.54 -5.33 -3.94
N LEU A 173 -23.53 -6.18 -3.81
CA LEU A 173 -22.44 -6.34 -4.78
C LEU A 173 -22.84 -7.27 -5.93
N GLU A 174 -23.95 -7.00 -6.61
CA GLU A 174 -24.54 -7.87 -7.64
C GLU A 174 -23.56 -8.22 -8.77
N SER A 175 -22.71 -7.27 -9.16
CA SER A 175 -21.73 -7.45 -10.24
C SER A 175 -20.43 -8.13 -9.84
N TRP A 176 -20.26 -8.47 -8.55
CA TRP A 176 -19.07 -9.17 -8.08
C TRP A 176 -19.18 -10.68 -8.33
N PRO A 177 -18.07 -11.36 -8.69
CA PRO A 177 -18.08 -12.82 -8.81
C PRO A 177 -18.42 -13.48 -7.48
N GLU A 178 -19.30 -14.50 -7.50
CA GLU A 178 -19.75 -15.20 -6.28
C GLU A 178 -18.59 -15.75 -5.44
N ARG A 179 -17.52 -16.22 -6.09
CA ARG A 179 -16.31 -16.71 -5.39
C ARG A 179 -15.55 -15.62 -4.60
N VAL A 180 -15.90 -14.35 -4.79
CA VAL A 180 -15.25 -13.20 -4.12
C VAL A 180 -16.11 -12.67 -2.99
N LYS A 181 -17.44 -12.92 -3.03
CA LYS A 181 -18.38 -12.64 -1.94
C LYS A 181 -18.22 -13.66 -0.83
#